data_fad6846df6a6cee7b9cf3114f08b6b35
#
_entry.id   fad6846df6a6cee7b9cf3114f08b6b35
#
_cell.length_a   1.000
_cell.length_b   1.000
_cell.length_c   1.000
_cell.angle_alpha   90.00
_cell.angle_beta   90.00
_cell.angle_gamma   90.00
#
_symmetry.space_group_name_H-M   'P 1'
#
loop_
_entity.id
_entity.type
_entity.pdbx_description
1 polymer ?
#
loop_
_entity_poly.entity_id
_entity_poly.type
_entity_poly.pdbx_seq_one_letter_code
_entity_poly.pdbx_strand_id
1 'polypeptide(L)'
;DKKSEVIENKLHQSQKNEELIELLELQKSLVYFTTSLRSNEVVLEKLLRIDKIKKYPEDTDLLEDVIVENKQAMEMTSIYNGILSGTMDTLASVISNNLNIVMKFLATVTIVMSIPTMVASFYGMNVRASGMPFAEHPYGFGIVLFFTLVLTLIVAYIFNKKDLF
;
A
#
# COMPACT_ATOMS: atom_id res chain seq x y z
N ASP A 1 15.11 7.34 -13.57
CA ASP A 1 14.25 6.55 -14.46
C ASP A 1 14.40 5.04 -14.23
N LYS A 2 15.51 4.42 -14.57
CA LYS A 2 15.73 2.97 -14.34
C LYS A 2 15.53 2.53 -12.88
N LYS A 3 15.90 3.37 -11.92
CA LYS A 3 15.80 3.03 -10.50
C LYS A 3 14.34 3.08 -10.02
N SER A 4 13.56 4.04 -10.49
CA SER A 4 12.11 4.12 -10.25
C SER A 4 11.38 2.91 -10.81
N GLU A 5 11.68 2.53 -12.05
CA GLU A 5 11.04 1.39 -12.73
C GLU A 5 11.35 0.04 -12.06
N VAL A 6 12.61 -0.13 -11.59
CA VAL A 6 13.01 -1.34 -10.84
C VAL A 6 12.31 -1.41 -9.49
N ILE A 7 12.14 -0.28 -8.80
CA ILE A 7 11.42 -0.23 -7.51
C ILE A 7 9.93 -0.51 -7.73
N GLU A 8 9.31 0.07 -8.75
CA GLU A 8 7.91 -0.16 -9.11
C GLU A 8 7.63 -1.65 -9.38
N ASN A 9 8.51 -2.34 -10.11
CA ASN A 9 8.42 -3.78 -10.34
C ASN A 9 8.62 -4.61 -9.07
N LYS A 10 9.47 -4.19 -8.14
CA LYS A 10 9.65 -4.84 -6.83
C LYS A 10 8.45 -4.64 -5.91
N LEU A 11 7.79 -3.49 -5.94
CA LEU A 11 6.61 -3.17 -5.14
C LEU A 11 5.44 -4.11 -5.41
N HIS A 12 5.33 -4.63 -6.63
CA HIS A 12 4.35 -5.67 -6.96
C HIS A 12 4.63 -7.03 -6.29
N GLN A 13 5.84 -7.26 -5.79
CA GLN A 13 6.27 -8.54 -5.20
C GLN A 13 6.55 -8.51 -3.70
N SER A 14 6.70 -7.34 -3.07
CA SER A 14 7.16 -7.23 -1.68
C SER A 14 6.39 -6.13 -0.93
N GLN A 15 5.92 -6.48 0.27
CA GLN A 15 5.21 -5.56 1.19
C GLN A 15 6.19 -4.91 2.20
N LYS A 16 7.45 -4.76 1.85
CA LYS A 16 8.47 -4.29 2.80
C LYS A 16 8.52 -2.76 2.86
N ASN A 17 8.66 -2.24 4.08
CA ASN A 17 8.87 -0.81 4.34
C ASN A 17 10.17 -0.27 3.70
N GLU A 18 11.10 -1.14 3.32
CA GLU A 18 12.37 -0.76 2.68
C GLU A 18 12.17 -0.07 1.33
N GLU A 19 11.24 -0.56 0.50
CA GLU A 19 10.99 0.05 -0.80
C GLU A 19 10.36 1.44 -0.68
N LEU A 20 9.55 1.63 0.36
CA LEU A 20 8.96 2.93 0.67
C LEU A 20 10.02 3.95 1.09
N ILE A 21 11.02 3.51 1.85
CA ILE A 21 12.17 4.33 2.25
C ILE A 21 13.02 4.69 1.01
N GLU A 22 13.28 3.73 0.11
CA GLU A 22 13.99 4.01 -1.14
C GLU A 22 13.28 5.05 -2.01
N LEU A 23 11.94 4.98 -2.11
CA LEU A 23 11.15 5.98 -2.84
C LEU A 23 11.24 7.36 -2.20
N LEU A 24 11.21 7.44 -0.86
CA LEU A 24 11.40 8.71 -0.13
C LEU A 24 12.79 9.30 -0.37
N GLU A 25 13.84 8.50 -0.39
CA GLU A 25 15.20 8.95 -0.70
C GLU A 25 15.32 9.46 -2.15
N LEU A 26 14.65 8.80 -3.08
CA LEU A 26 14.57 9.24 -4.47
C LEU A 26 13.85 10.58 -4.59
N GLN A 27 12.70 10.74 -3.91
CA GLN A 27 11.96 11.98 -3.87
C GLN A 27 12.80 13.13 -3.29
N LYS A 28 13.50 12.86 -2.19
CA LYS A 28 14.44 13.83 -1.59
C LYS A 28 15.54 14.24 -2.56
N SER A 29 16.08 13.29 -3.32
CA SER A 29 17.10 13.55 -4.34
C SER A 29 16.54 14.46 -5.45
N LEU A 30 15.31 14.21 -5.93
CA LEU A 30 14.67 15.07 -6.93
C LEU A 30 14.43 16.49 -6.44
N VAL A 31 14.10 16.68 -5.15
CA VAL A 31 13.97 18.01 -4.54
C VAL A 31 15.32 18.74 -4.57
N TYR A 32 16.43 18.07 -4.26
CA TYR A 32 17.75 18.66 -4.36
C TYR A 32 18.11 19.03 -5.81
N PHE A 33 17.83 18.14 -6.77
CA PHE A 33 18.03 18.44 -8.19
C PHE A 33 17.22 19.65 -8.64
N THR A 34 15.93 19.70 -8.34
CA THR A 34 15.07 20.85 -8.69
C THR A 34 15.60 22.16 -8.11
N THR A 35 16.03 22.12 -6.86
CA THR A 35 16.59 23.33 -6.17
C THR A 35 17.89 23.79 -6.83
N SER A 36 18.78 22.83 -7.17
CA SER A 36 20.05 23.13 -7.84
C SER A 36 19.85 23.69 -9.25
N LEU A 37 18.95 23.07 -10.04
CA LEU A 37 18.62 23.53 -11.39
C LEU A 37 18.00 24.94 -11.38
N ARG A 38 17.13 25.23 -10.39
CA ARG A 38 16.57 26.57 -10.21
C ARG A 38 17.65 27.59 -9.84
N SER A 39 18.63 27.22 -9.03
CA SER A 39 19.77 28.09 -8.73
C SER A 39 20.63 28.31 -9.96
N ASN A 40 20.85 27.27 -10.78
CA ASN A 40 21.58 27.39 -12.05
C ASN A 40 20.85 28.33 -13.03
N GLU A 41 19.51 28.26 -13.14
CA GLU A 41 18.73 29.15 -13.99
C GLU A 41 19.04 30.62 -13.65
N VAL A 42 19.01 30.98 -12.36
CA VAL A 42 19.32 32.35 -11.92
C VAL A 42 20.74 32.78 -12.31
N VAL A 43 21.70 31.86 -12.24
CA VAL A 43 23.10 32.15 -12.62
C VAL A 43 23.21 32.32 -14.14
N LEU A 44 22.62 31.43 -14.92
CA LEU A 44 22.64 31.45 -16.38
C LEU A 44 21.97 32.72 -16.92
N GLU A 45 20.83 33.13 -16.36
CA GLU A 45 20.17 34.39 -16.73
C GLU A 45 21.01 35.62 -16.38
N LYS A 46 21.79 35.60 -15.28
CA LYS A 46 22.71 36.69 -14.95
C LYS A 46 23.88 36.73 -15.94
N LEU A 47 24.39 35.56 -16.37
CA LEU A 47 25.46 35.49 -17.37
C LEU A 47 25.04 36.12 -18.69
N LEU A 48 23.79 35.88 -19.15
CA LEU A 48 23.25 36.52 -20.36
C LEU A 48 23.28 38.07 -20.31
N ARG A 49 23.35 38.68 -19.14
CA ARG A 49 23.38 40.13 -18.96
C ARG A 49 24.79 40.72 -18.96
N ILE A 50 25.83 39.88 -18.99
CA ILE A 50 27.23 40.32 -18.94
C ILE A 50 27.70 40.71 -20.35
N ASP A 51 28.19 41.94 -20.52
CA ASP A 51 28.63 42.47 -21.82
C ASP A 51 29.77 41.70 -22.47
N LYS A 52 30.62 40.99 -21.68
CA LYS A 52 31.68 40.13 -22.21
C LYS A 52 31.15 38.93 -22.99
N ILE A 53 30.03 38.37 -22.57
CA ILE A 53 29.37 37.23 -23.26
C ILE A 53 28.65 37.72 -24.52
N LYS A 54 28.02 38.90 -24.46
CA LYS A 54 27.35 39.49 -25.62
C LYS A 54 28.29 39.93 -26.74
N LYS A 55 29.58 39.93 -26.48
CA LYS A 55 30.59 40.32 -27.46
C LYS A 55 30.66 39.36 -28.65
N TYR A 56 30.37 38.10 -28.44
CA TYR A 56 30.37 37.08 -29.49
C TYR A 56 28.96 36.47 -29.59
N PRO A 57 28.30 36.59 -30.74
CA PRO A 57 26.93 36.02 -30.90
C PRO A 57 26.86 34.52 -30.61
N GLU A 58 27.88 33.78 -31.01
CA GLU A 58 27.96 32.31 -30.78
C GLU A 58 27.94 31.93 -29.29
N ASP A 59 28.54 32.73 -28.43
CA ASP A 59 28.53 32.50 -26.97
C ASP A 59 27.14 32.80 -26.37
N THR A 60 26.41 33.75 -26.96
CA THR A 60 25.03 34.07 -26.56
C THR A 60 24.07 32.96 -26.93
N ASP A 61 24.15 32.48 -28.19
CA ASP A 61 23.33 31.37 -28.67
C ASP A 61 23.56 30.10 -27.86
N LEU A 62 24.83 29.77 -27.58
CA LEU A 62 25.17 28.61 -26.73
C LEU A 62 24.60 28.76 -25.31
N LEU A 63 24.62 29.94 -24.72
CA LEU A 63 24.10 30.17 -23.38
C LEU A 63 22.56 30.09 -23.35
N GLU A 64 21.88 30.55 -24.40
CA GLU A 64 20.44 30.41 -24.57
C GLU A 64 20.06 28.92 -24.66
N ASP A 65 20.78 28.11 -25.43
CA ASP A 65 20.58 26.67 -25.50
C ASP A 65 20.73 26.01 -24.14
N VAL A 66 21.76 26.37 -23.37
CA VAL A 66 21.97 25.84 -22.01
C VAL A 66 20.82 26.22 -21.07
N ILE A 67 20.24 27.43 -21.22
CA ILE A 67 19.08 27.83 -20.44
C ILE A 67 17.85 27.00 -20.78
N VAL A 68 17.64 26.71 -22.07
CA VAL A 68 16.54 25.87 -22.54
C VAL A 68 16.67 24.47 -21.97
N GLU A 69 17.88 23.87 -22.05
CA GLU A 69 18.16 22.54 -21.48
C GLU A 69 17.97 22.50 -19.96
N ASN A 70 18.39 23.55 -19.24
CA ASN A 70 18.18 23.66 -17.80
C ASN A 70 16.68 23.73 -17.44
N LYS A 71 15.88 24.47 -18.21
CA LYS A 71 14.43 24.52 -18.06
C LYS A 71 13.78 23.16 -18.32
N GLN A 72 14.17 22.48 -19.38
CA GLN A 72 13.70 21.15 -19.69
C GLN A 72 14.05 20.16 -18.56
N ALA A 73 15.26 20.23 -18.02
CA ALA A 73 15.65 19.40 -16.88
C ALA A 73 14.79 19.69 -15.62
N MET A 74 14.42 20.95 -15.37
CA MET A 74 13.53 21.33 -14.29
C MET A 74 12.11 20.77 -14.47
N GLU A 75 11.59 20.85 -15.68
CA GLU A 75 10.28 20.26 -16.01
C GLU A 75 10.29 18.75 -15.81
N MET A 76 11.32 18.07 -16.29
CA MET A 76 11.49 16.62 -16.08
C MET A 76 11.55 16.24 -14.60
N THR A 77 12.32 16.98 -13.77
CA THR A 77 12.36 16.71 -12.33
C THR A 77 11.01 16.93 -11.65
N SER A 78 10.24 17.92 -12.11
CA SER A 78 8.88 18.17 -11.63
C SER A 78 7.91 17.02 -11.97
N ILE A 79 7.97 16.53 -13.22
CA ILE A 79 7.17 15.39 -13.68
C ILE A 79 7.50 14.15 -12.87
N TYR A 80 8.80 13.82 -12.71
CA TYR A 80 9.21 12.65 -11.93
C TYR A 80 8.82 12.76 -10.46
N ASN A 81 8.87 13.95 -9.88
CA ASN A 81 8.40 14.16 -8.51
C ASN A 81 6.89 13.89 -8.39
N GLY A 82 6.10 14.33 -9.37
CA GLY A 82 4.67 14.03 -9.44
C GLY A 82 4.37 12.52 -9.57
N ILE A 83 5.09 11.83 -10.47
CA ILE A 83 4.98 10.38 -10.64
C ILE A 83 5.34 9.66 -9.33
N LEU A 84 6.42 10.05 -8.69
CA LEU A 84 6.88 9.43 -7.45
C LEU A 84 5.86 9.60 -6.32
N SER A 85 5.29 10.80 -6.17
CA SER A 85 4.21 11.05 -5.19
C SER A 85 2.98 10.18 -5.47
N GLY A 86 2.53 10.10 -6.72
CA GLY A 86 1.42 9.23 -7.11
C GLY A 86 1.69 7.74 -6.86
N THR A 87 2.93 7.30 -7.07
CA THR A 87 3.36 5.92 -6.78
C THR A 87 3.31 5.64 -5.27
N MET A 88 3.76 6.58 -4.43
CA MET A 88 3.70 6.45 -2.97
C MET A 88 2.26 6.39 -2.46
N ASP A 89 1.36 7.22 -2.99
CA ASP A 89 -0.06 7.22 -2.61
C ASP A 89 -0.74 5.90 -3.01
N THR A 90 -0.41 5.40 -4.21
CA THR A 90 -0.89 4.10 -4.68
C THR A 90 -0.39 2.97 -3.79
N LEU A 91 0.88 2.99 -3.42
CA LEU A 91 1.47 1.99 -2.53
C LEU A 91 0.79 2.00 -1.15
N ALA A 92 0.60 3.17 -0.55
CA ALA A 92 -0.11 3.31 0.72
C ALA A 92 -1.54 2.73 0.64
N SER A 93 -2.23 2.97 -0.48
CA SER A 93 -3.55 2.41 -0.75
C SER A 93 -3.52 0.88 -0.86
N VAL A 94 -2.54 0.32 -1.57
CA VAL A 94 -2.37 -1.14 -1.70
C VAL A 94 -2.07 -1.79 -0.36
N ILE A 95 -1.18 -1.21 0.44
CA ILE A 95 -0.87 -1.68 1.80
C ILE A 95 -2.13 -1.67 2.68
N SER A 96 -2.89 -0.58 2.65
CA SER A 96 -4.15 -0.46 3.40
C SER A 96 -5.18 -1.51 2.97
N ASN A 97 -5.32 -1.73 1.66
CA ASN A 97 -6.21 -2.76 1.13
C ASN A 97 -5.80 -4.17 1.55
N ASN A 98 -4.50 -4.49 1.48
CA ASN A 98 -3.98 -5.77 1.92
C ASN A 98 -4.20 -5.99 3.42
N LEU A 99 -4.02 -4.96 4.24
CA LEU A 99 -4.32 -5.01 5.66
C LEU A 99 -5.79 -5.31 5.91
N ASN A 100 -6.70 -4.66 5.17
CA ASN A 100 -8.14 -4.91 5.25
C ASN A 100 -8.50 -6.35 4.88
N ILE A 101 -7.85 -6.93 3.86
CA ILE A 101 -8.04 -8.34 3.47
C ILE A 101 -7.62 -9.26 4.62
N VAL A 102 -6.44 -9.05 5.21
CA VAL A 102 -5.96 -9.85 6.34
C VAL A 102 -6.89 -9.71 7.55
N MET A 103 -7.34 -8.49 7.85
CA MET A 103 -8.29 -8.25 8.95
C MET A 103 -9.63 -8.92 8.72
N LYS A 104 -10.17 -8.87 7.51
CA LYS A 104 -11.39 -9.62 7.12
C LYS A 104 -11.21 -11.11 7.33
N PHE A 105 -10.11 -11.68 6.87
CA PHE A 105 -9.80 -13.10 7.05
C PHE A 105 -9.74 -13.49 8.53
N LEU A 106 -9.00 -12.75 9.34
CA LEU A 106 -8.89 -13.00 10.78
C LEU A 106 -10.25 -12.91 11.49
N ALA A 107 -11.03 -11.87 11.18
CA ALA A 107 -12.37 -11.71 11.73
C ALA A 107 -13.28 -12.89 11.35
N THR A 108 -13.25 -13.30 10.08
CA THR A 108 -14.04 -14.41 9.58
C THR A 108 -13.67 -15.73 10.27
N VAL A 109 -12.39 -16.05 10.36
CA VAL A 109 -11.91 -17.25 11.06
C VAL A 109 -12.33 -17.21 12.53
N THR A 110 -12.19 -16.08 13.18
CA THR A 110 -12.58 -15.90 14.60
C THR A 110 -14.08 -16.15 14.79
N ILE A 111 -14.93 -15.57 13.93
CA ILE A 111 -16.38 -15.76 14.01
C ILE A 111 -16.75 -17.23 13.76
N VAL A 112 -16.19 -17.86 12.74
CA VAL A 112 -16.46 -19.27 12.44
C VAL A 112 -16.04 -20.18 13.59
N MET A 113 -14.86 -19.94 14.19
CA MET A 113 -14.35 -20.73 15.32
C MET A 113 -15.10 -20.44 16.64
N SER A 114 -15.75 -19.29 16.76
CA SER A 114 -16.52 -18.97 17.96
C SER A 114 -17.80 -19.82 18.09
N ILE A 115 -18.36 -20.32 16.98
CA ILE A 115 -19.60 -21.11 16.99
C ILE A 115 -19.45 -22.41 17.76
N PRO A 116 -18.49 -23.31 17.43
CA PRO A 116 -18.28 -24.51 18.23
C PRO A 116 -17.95 -24.22 19.69
N THR A 117 -17.15 -23.18 19.93
CA THR A 117 -16.74 -22.80 21.28
C THR A 117 -17.95 -22.35 22.11
N MET A 118 -18.85 -21.55 21.51
CA MET A 118 -20.08 -21.08 22.17
C MET A 118 -21.01 -22.25 22.52
N VAL A 119 -21.23 -23.18 21.60
CA VAL A 119 -22.07 -24.37 21.84
C VAL A 119 -21.44 -25.22 22.95
N ALA A 120 -20.14 -25.52 22.86
CA ALA A 120 -19.45 -26.28 23.89
C ALA A 120 -19.51 -25.59 25.27
N SER A 121 -19.42 -24.27 25.31
CA SER A 121 -19.51 -23.49 26.53
C SER A 121 -20.88 -23.57 27.19
N PHE A 122 -21.97 -23.53 26.40
CA PHE A 122 -23.31 -23.70 26.94
C PHE A 122 -23.51 -25.11 27.53
N TYR A 123 -23.00 -26.14 26.87
CA TYR A 123 -23.08 -27.52 27.38
C TYR A 123 -22.12 -27.80 28.53
N GLY A 124 -21.10 -26.96 28.73
CA GLY A 124 -20.19 -27.03 29.88
C GLY A 124 -20.72 -26.33 31.17
N MET A 125 -21.90 -25.73 31.11
CA MET A 125 -22.47 -25.02 32.27
C MET A 125 -22.98 -26.02 33.32
N ASN A 126 -22.76 -25.68 34.61
CA ASN A 126 -23.28 -26.45 35.77
C ASN A 126 -24.76 -26.15 36.03
N VAL A 127 -25.63 -26.46 35.07
CA VAL A 127 -27.10 -26.35 35.18
C VAL A 127 -27.76 -27.71 35.16
N ARG A 128 -29.04 -27.81 35.55
CA ARG A 128 -29.76 -29.08 35.50
C ARG A 128 -29.89 -29.59 34.06
N ALA A 129 -29.48 -30.84 33.83
CA ALA A 129 -29.49 -31.48 32.50
C ALA A 129 -30.89 -31.50 31.85
N SER A 130 -31.96 -31.58 32.66
CA SER A 130 -33.38 -31.57 32.22
C SER A 130 -33.75 -30.29 31.45
N GLY A 131 -32.99 -29.18 31.57
CA GLY A 131 -33.21 -27.95 30.84
C GLY A 131 -32.41 -27.85 29.54
N MET A 132 -31.48 -28.79 29.29
CA MET A 132 -30.62 -28.77 28.12
C MET A 132 -31.14 -29.72 27.01
N PRO A 133 -31.33 -29.26 25.76
CA PRO A 133 -31.72 -30.14 24.66
C PRO A 133 -30.74 -31.31 24.51
N PHE A 134 -31.26 -32.52 24.38
CA PHE A 134 -30.50 -33.75 24.15
C PHE A 134 -29.50 -34.18 25.26
N ALA A 135 -29.41 -33.46 26.40
CA ALA A 135 -28.41 -33.76 27.45
C ALA A 135 -28.64 -35.13 28.12
N GLU A 136 -29.91 -35.57 28.21
CA GLU A 136 -30.27 -36.92 28.80
C GLU A 136 -30.39 -38.01 27.74
N HIS A 137 -30.17 -37.71 26.44
CA HIS A 137 -30.28 -38.71 25.38
C HIS A 137 -28.95 -39.49 25.25
N PRO A 138 -28.98 -40.81 25.08
CA PRO A 138 -27.76 -41.61 24.99
C PRO A 138 -26.81 -41.24 23.85
N TYR A 139 -27.32 -40.65 22.79
CA TYR A 139 -26.52 -40.11 21.66
C TYR A 139 -26.46 -38.58 21.66
N GLY A 140 -26.80 -37.93 22.77
CA GLY A 140 -26.93 -36.46 22.87
C GLY A 140 -25.67 -35.71 22.45
N PHE A 141 -24.50 -36.16 22.88
CA PHE A 141 -23.22 -35.59 22.47
C PHE A 141 -23.01 -35.64 20.94
N GLY A 142 -23.27 -36.76 20.31
CA GLY A 142 -23.14 -36.94 18.86
C GLY A 142 -24.08 -36.03 18.08
N ILE A 143 -25.34 -35.88 18.55
CA ILE A 143 -26.35 -35.01 17.95
C ILE A 143 -25.91 -33.54 18.04
N VAL A 144 -25.48 -33.07 19.20
CA VAL A 144 -25.02 -31.69 19.39
C VAL A 144 -23.78 -31.39 18.56
N LEU A 145 -22.82 -32.31 18.54
CA LEU A 145 -21.61 -32.20 17.73
C LEU A 145 -21.95 -32.07 16.23
N PHE A 146 -22.84 -32.95 15.72
CA PHE A 146 -23.28 -32.92 14.34
C PHE A 146 -23.95 -31.59 13.95
N PHE A 147 -24.90 -31.10 14.76
CA PHE A 147 -25.54 -29.81 14.51
C PHE A 147 -24.57 -28.65 14.58
N THR A 148 -23.64 -28.68 15.51
CA THR A 148 -22.59 -27.65 15.61
C THR A 148 -21.69 -27.61 14.38
N LEU A 149 -21.26 -28.76 13.88
CA LEU A 149 -20.47 -28.86 12.65
C LEU A 149 -21.26 -28.36 11.43
N VAL A 150 -22.51 -28.77 11.28
CA VAL A 150 -23.39 -28.33 10.19
C VAL A 150 -23.56 -26.81 10.24
N LEU A 151 -23.84 -26.24 11.40
CA LEU A 151 -24.00 -24.79 11.57
C LEU A 151 -22.71 -24.05 11.22
N THR A 152 -21.56 -24.53 11.69
CA THR A 152 -20.24 -23.96 11.40
C THR A 152 -19.95 -23.97 9.90
N LEU A 153 -20.24 -25.08 9.21
CA LEU A 153 -20.05 -25.22 7.76
C LEU A 153 -21.00 -24.27 6.98
N ILE A 154 -22.24 -24.13 7.42
CA ILE A 154 -23.19 -23.19 6.81
C ILE A 154 -22.67 -21.76 6.91
N VAL A 155 -22.22 -21.34 8.08
CA VAL A 155 -21.70 -19.98 8.28
C VAL A 155 -20.40 -19.78 7.49
N ALA A 156 -19.50 -20.74 7.47
CA ALA A 156 -18.28 -20.68 6.67
C ALA A 156 -18.61 -20.57 5.17
N TYR A 157 -19.58 -21.34 4.68
CA TYR A 157 -20.06 -21.27 3.30
C TYR A 157 -20.67 -19.88 2.95
N ILE A 158 -21.47 -19.30 3.85
CA ILE A 158 -22.06 -17.96 3.66
C ILE A 158 -20.96 -16.90 3.57
N PHE A 159 -19.95 -16.99 4.42
CA PHE A 159 -18.83 -16.04 4.42
C PHE A 159 -17.97 -16.20 3.17
N ASN A 160 -17.72 -17.42 2.72
CA ASN A 160 -17.03 -17.65 1.46
C ASN A 160 -17.80 -17.08 0.26
N LYS A 161 -19.12 -17.26 0.22
CA LYS A 161 -19.99 -16.73 -0.86
C LYS A 161 -20.05 -15.18 -0.87
N LYS A 162 -19.77 -14.51 0.25
CA LYS A 162 -19.77 -13.05 0.38
C LYS A 162 -18.38 -12.43 0.22
N ASP A 163 -17.39 -13.16 -0.26
CA ASP A 163 -15.98 -12.73 -0.41
C ASP A 163 -15.40 -12.11 0.88
N LEU A 164 -15.75 -12.75 2.01
CA LEU A 164 -15.23 -12.35 3.33
C LEU A 164 -14.00 -13.17 3.75
N PHE A 165 -13.64 -14.19 2.96
CA PHE A 165 -12.40 -14.93 3.08
C PHE A 165 -11.34 -14.35 2.17
#